data_04c45b720ecf58e1fda27e3e60192b1c
#
_entry.id   04c45b720ecf58e1fda27e3e60192b1c
#
_cell.length_a   1.000
_cell.length_b   1.000
_cell.length_c   1.000
_cell.angle_alpha   90.00
_cell.angle_beta   90.00
_cell.angle_gamma   90.00
#
_symmetry.space_group_name_H-M   'P 1'
#
loop_
_entity.id
_entity.type
_entity.pdbx_description
1 polymer ?
#
loop_
_entity_poly.entity_id
_entity_poly.type
_entity_poly.pdbx_seq_one_letter_code
_entity_poly.pdbx_strand_id
1 'polypeptide(L)'
;EISACLVGSEMCIRDRPMIDTEKLSRLLEELNIAVDGYAAQRLDLYAQRLVAWNEKMNLTGITDPDGILEKHFIDSIEPLRFVEIPRNARVIDVGTGAGFPGLPLLIARPDLDLTLADSLHKRLVFLKDVLHGCGLVAERVHARAEILGKDPDYREQYDIATARAVAPLPVLCEYCLPFVKVGGAFLALKGAEDEVAAAKCAMATLGGELEQNVPYKLPSGDSRHLVVVRKISQTPTKYPRKPKKIDTKPL
;
A
#
# COMPACT_ATOMS: atom_id res chain seq x y z
N GLU A 1 -46.81 -7.36 1.70
CA GLU A 1 -46.62 -6.24 2.70
C GLU A 1 -45.33 -6.35 3.56
N ILE A 2 -44.50 -7.36 3.38
CA ILE A 2 -43.24 -7.52 4.15
C ILE A 2 -42.01 -6.99 3.38
N SER A 3 -42.16 -6.68 2.09
CA SER A 3 -41.03 -6.24 1.23
C SER A 3 -40.69 -4.75 1.33
N ALA A 4 -41.56 -3.90 1.86
CA ALA A 4 -41.36 -2.45 1.92
C ALA A 4 -40.57 -1.97 3.14
N CYS A 5 -40.46 -2.78 4.21
CA CYS A 5 -39.78 -2.38 5.45
C CYS A 5 -38.27 -2.60 5.45
N LEU A 6 -37.74 -3.48 4.57
CA LEU A 6 -36.32 -3.77 4.43
C LEU A 6 -35.56 -2.73 3.56
N VAL A 7 -36.27 -2.07 2.66
CA VAL A 7 -35.68 -1.05 1.78
C VAL A 7 -35.38 0.26 2.56
N GLY A 8 -36.18 0.57 3.58
CA GLY A 8 -35.98 1.77 4.41
C GLY A 8 -34.79 1.70 5.37
N SER A 9 -34.45 0.50 5.87
CA SER A 9 -33.34 0.33 6.82
C SER A 9 -31.97 0.31 6.14
N GLU A 10 -31.87 -0.20 4.91
CA GLU A 10 -30.62 -0.16 4.14
C GLU A 10 -30.30 1.27 3.62
N MET A 11 -31.30 2.07 3.32
CA MET A 11 -31.11 3.46 2.88
C MET A 11 -30.66 4.37 4.04
N CYS A 12 -31.08 4.11 5.29
CA CYS A 12 -30.65 4.89 6.45
C CYS A 12 -29.20 4.57 6.92
N ILE A 13 -28.63 3.43 6.55
CA ILE A 13 -27.24 3.07 6.90
C ILE A 13 -26.25 3.69 5.90
N ARG A 14 -26.69 4.02 4.68
CA ARG A 14 -25.85 4.60 3.63
C ARG A 14 -25.59 6.10 3.78
N ASP A 15 -26.33 6.81 4.61
CA ASP A 15 -26.30 8.28 4.71
C ASP A 15 -25.30 8.81 5.77
N ARG A 16 -24.66 7.95 6.57
CA ARG A 16 -23.64 8.39 7.53
C ARG A 16 -22.26 7.92 7.06
N PRO A 17 -21.30 8.86 6.88
CA PRO A 17 -19.94 8.48 6.57
C PRO A 17 -19.36 7.61 7.69
N MET A 18 -18.55 6.62 7.29
CA MET A 18 -17.86 5.73 8.23
C MET A 18 -16.68 6.46 8.90
N ILE A 19 -16.01 7.34 8.16
CA ILE A 19 -14.92 8.16 8.66
C ILE A 19 -15.31 9.65 8.64
N ASP A 20 -14.64 10.46 9.45
CA ASP A 20 -14.79 11.92 9.42
C ASP A 20 -14.09 12.48 8.17
N THR A 21 -14.86 12.70 7.10
CA THR A 21 -14.36 13.21 5.82
C THR A 21 -13.87 14.65 5.89
N GLU A 22 -14.39 15.47 6.83
CA GLU A 22 -13.91 16.83 7.06
C GLU A 22 -12.56 16.81 7.77
N LYS A 23 -12.40 15.96 8.80
CA LYS A 23 -11.10 15.72 9.46
C LYS A 23 -10.07 15.23 8.45
N LEU A 24 -10.43 14.28 7.59
CA LEU A 24 -9.55 13.76 6.54
C LEU A 24 -9.10 14.87 5.60
N SER A 25 -10.02 15.69 5.10
CA SER A 25 -9.70 16.81 4.18
C SER A 25 -8.76 17.82 4.83
N ARG A 26 -9.01 18.20 6.09
CA ARG A 26 -8.11 19.08 6.85
C ARG A 26 -6.71 18.49 7.00
N LEU A 27 -6.60 17.21 7.36
CA LEU A 27 -5.30 16.54 7.50
C LEU A 27 -4.53 16.51 6.18
N LEU A 28 -5.19 16.22 5.05
CA LEU A 28 -4.55 16.24 3.74
C LEU A 28 -4.04 17.65 3.35
N GLU A 29 -4.82 18.70 3.68
CA GLU A 29 -4.42 20.10 3.48
C GLU A 29 -3.21 20.46 4.37
N GLU A 30 -3.24 20.12 5.67
CA GLU A 30 -2.13 20.33 6.60
C GLU A 30 -0.84 19.63 6.16
N LEU A 31 -0.98 18.45 5.56
CA LEU A 31 0.12 17.68 5.00
C LEU A 31 0.58 18.19 3.62
N ASN A 32 -0.09 19.21 3.06
CA ASN A 32 0.13 19.72 1.70
C ASN A 32 0.02 18.63 0.61
N ILE A 33 -0.88 17.67 0.79
CA ILE A 33 -1.15 16.62 -0.18
C ILE A 33 -2.38 17.01 -1.00
N ALA A 34 -2.16 17.32 -2.27
CA ALA A 34 -3.23 17.63 -3.21
C ALA A 34 -3.94 16.34 -3.65
N VAL A 35 -5.25 16.31 -3.49
CA VAL A 35 -6.13 15.23 -3.94
C VAL A 35 -7.28 15.78 -4.77
N ASP A 36 -7.95 14.91 -5.55
CA ASP A 36 -9.18 15.31 -6.25
C ASP A 36 -10.37 15.45 -5.28
N GLY A 37 -11.42 16.15 -5.70
CA GLY A 37 -12.61 16.39 -4.88
C GLY A 37 -13.42 15.13 -4.51
N TYR A 38 -13.07 13.98 -5.07
CA TYR A 38 -13.73 12.69 -4.79
C TYR A 38 -12.94 11.82 -3.83
N ALA A 39 -11.71 12.19 -3.47
CA ALA A 39 -10.82 11.35 -2.67
C ALA A 39 -11.43 11.01 -1.30
N ALA A 40 -11.98 11.99 -0.59
CA ALA A 40 -12.59 11.75 0.72
C ALA A 40 -13.79 10.80 0.64
N GLN A 41 -14.64 10.94 -0.37
CA GLN A 41 -15.78 10.05 -0.59
C GLN A 41 -15.35 8.62 -0.93
N ARG A 42 -14.30 8.47 -1.75
CA ARG A 42 -13.74 7.16 -2.11
C ARG A 42 -13.11 6.48 -0.90
N LEU A 43 -12.39 7.23 -0.04
CA LEU A 43 -11.80 6.69 1.19
C LEU A 43 -12.88 6.29 2.20
N ASP A 44 -13.97 7.06 2.31
CA ASP A 44 -15.10 6.67 3.16
C ASP A 44 -15.78 5.38 2.66
N LEU A 45 -16.05 5.27 1.36
CA LEU A 45 -16.59 4.06 0.76
C LEU A 45 -15.65 2.86 0.99
N TYR A 46 -14.35 3.08 0.89
CA TYR A 46 -13.35 2.05 1.17
C TYR A 46 -13.41 1.61 2.63
N ALA A 47 -13.52 2.54 3.60
CA ALA A 47 -13.67 2.23 5.01
C ALA A 47 -14.93 1.39 5.28
N GLN A 48 -16.07 1.77 4.70
CA GLN A 48 -17.32 1.01 4.83
C GLN A 48 -17.14 -0.44 4.33
N ARG A 49 -16.53 -0.62 3.17
CA ARG A 49 -16.28 -1.95 2.60
C ARG A 49 -15.26 -2.74 3.41
N LEU A 50 -14.20 -2.08 3.90
CA LEU A 50 -13.19 -2.72 4.75
C LEU A 50 -13.82 -3.33 5.99
N VAL A 51 -14.66 -2.58 6.70
CA VAL A 51 -15.34 -3.07 7.90
C VAL A 51 -16.32 -4.20 7.57
N ALA A 52 -17.15 -4.04 6.54
CA ALA A 52 -18.12 -5.05 6.13
C ALA A 52 -17.47 -6.38 5.69
N TRP A 53 -16.34 -6.30 4.98
CA TRP A 53 -15.59 -7.51 4.59
C TRP A 53 -14.80 -8.10 5.76
N ASN A 54 -14.34 -7.25 6.69
CA ASN A 54 -13.57 -7.71 7.85
C ASN A 54 -14.37 -8.64 8.78
N GLU A 55 -15.72 -8.52 8.80
CA GLU A 55 -16.61 -9.46 9.49
C GLU A 55 -16.52 -10.90 8.95
N LYS A 56 -16.14 -11.06 7.68
CA LYS A 56 -16.10 -12.35 6.97
C LYS A 56 -14.69 -12.90 6.82
N MET A 57 -13.68 -12.01 6.87
CA MET A 57 -12.29 -12.38 6.71
C MET A 57 -11.40 -11.36 7.41
N ASN A 58 -10.39 -11.82 8.12
CA ASN A 58 -9.45 -10.96 8.85
C ASN A 58 -8.59 -10.15 7.87
N LEU A 59 -9.03 -8.95 7.53
CA LEU A 59 -8.31 -8.01 6.68
C LEU A 59 -7.41 -7.09 7.50
N THR A 60 -7.92 -6.63 8.64
CA THR A 60 -7.25 -5.71 9.57
C THR A 60 -7.72 -5.90 11.00
N GLY A 61 -6.85 -5.61 11.96
CA GLY A 61 -7.24 -5.49 13.38
C GLY A 61 -7.77 -4.11 13.76
N ILE A 62 -7.71 -3.12 12.85
CA ILE A 62 -8.15 -1.74 13.09
C ILE A 62 -9.50 -1.56 12.39
N THR A 63 -10.57 -1.39 13.18
CA THR A 63 -11.95 -1.28 12.66
C THR A 63 -12.64 -0.01 13.11
N ASP A 64 -12.04 0.75 14.03
CA ASP A 64 -12.56 2.02 14.47
C ASP A 64 -12.30 3.13 13.41
N PRO A 65 -13.24 4.10 13.28
CA PRO A 65 -13.17 5.12 12.24
C PRO A 65 -11.88 5.95 12.24
N ASP A 66 -11.44 6.41 13.41
CA ASP A 66 -10.24 7.23 13.54
C ASP A 66 -8.96 6.42 13.22
N GLY A 67 -8.90 5.18 13.71
CA GLY A 67 -7.80 4.27 13.38
C GLY A 67 -7.70 3.97 11.88
N ILE A 68 -8.83 3.75 11.20
CA ILE A 68 -8.87 3.55 9.75
C ILE A 68 -8.38 4.83 9.04
N LEU A 69 -8.91 6.00 9.43
CA LEU A 69 -8.52 7.27 8.82
C LEU A 69 -7.02 7.53 8.98
N GLU A 70 -6.48 7.42 10.19
CA GLU A 70 -5.11 7.83 10.48
C GLU A 70 -4.08 6.74 10.17
N LYS A 71 -4.30 5.50 10.70
CA LYS A 71 -3.31 4.40 10.62
C LYS A 71 -3.39 3.61 9.32
N HIS A 72 -4.47 3.76 8.56
CA HIS A 72 -4.57 3.13 7.25
C HIS A 72 -4.46 4.16 6.14
N PHE A 73 -5.31 5.18 6.08
CA PHE A 73 -5.35 6.09 4.94
C PHE A 73 -4.23 7.13 4.97
N ILE A 74 -4.13 7.94 6.03
CA ILE A 74 -3.09 8.96 6.13
C ILE A 74 -1.71 8.32 6.07
N ASP A 75 -1.45 7.25 6.87
CA ASP A 75 -0.18 6.51 6.86
C ASP A 75 0.21 6.01 5.45
N SER A 76 -0.78 5.60 4.64
CA SER A 76 -0.54 5.13 3.26
C SER A 76 -0.25 6.26 2.28
N ILE A 77 -0.79 7.46 2.51
CA ILE A 77 -0.68 8.62 1.61
C ILE A 77 0.54 9.48 1.96
N GLU A 78 1.02 9.44 3.20
CA GLU A 78 2.19 10.19 3.71
C GLU A 78 3.43 10.14 2.78
N PRO A 79 3.77 9.02 2.11
CA PRO A 79 4.91 9.01 1.19
C PRO A 79 4.91 10.11 0.13
N LEU A 80 3.73 10.61 -0.27
CA LEU A 80 3.60 11.70 -1.25
C LEU A 80 4.21 13.04 -0.79
N ARG A 81 4.44 13.21 0.51
CA ARG A 81 5.12 14.41 1.07
C ARG A 81 6.62 14.38 0.87
N PHE A 82 7.18 13.21 0.79
CA PHE A 82 8.64 13.01 0.89
C PHE A 82 9.25 12.55 -0.43
N VAL A 83 8.43 11.96 -1.30
CA VAL A 83 8.90 11.38 -2.57
C VAL A 83 8.04 11.91 -3.72
N GLU A 84 8.72 12.49 -4.71
CA GLU A 84 8.06 12.85 -5.96
C GLU A 84 7.84 11.60 -6.81
N ILE A 85 6.57 11.23 -6.97
CA ILE A 85 6.15 10.13 -7.84
C ILE A 85 5.77 10.71 -9.21
N PRO A 86 6.43 10.29 -10.30
CA PRO A 86 6.13 10.78 -11.64
C PRO A 86 4.65 10.63 -12.02
N ARG A 87 4.17 11.46 -12.94
CA ARG A 87 2.82 11.27 -13.50
C ARG A 87 2.76 9.97 -14.29
N ASN A 88 1.62 9.27 -14.17
CA ASN A 88 1.38 7.98 -14.80
C ASN A 88 2.47 6.92 -14.44
N ALA A 89 3.10 7.06 -13.27
CA ALA A 89 4.10 6.10 -12.81
C ALA A 89 3.48 4.71 -12.64
N ARG A 90 4.21 3.69 -13.08
CA ARG A 90 3.87 2.29 -12.79
C ARG A 90 4.26 1.95 -11.35
N VAL A 91 3.28 1.59 -10.55
CA VAL A 91 3.45 1.29 -9.12
C VAL A 91 3.03 -0.15 -8.84
N ILE A 92 3.83 -0.90 -8.08
CA ILE A 92 3.43 -2.21 -7.56
C ILE A 92 3.39 -2.17 -6.03
N ASP A 93 2.27 -2.62 -5.46
CA ASP A 93 2.13 -2.81 -4.02
C ASP A 93 2.28 -4.31 -3.69
N VAL A 94 3.38 -4.65 -3.02
CA VAL A 94 3.82 -6.02 -2.79
C VAL A 94 3.32 -6.54 -1.44
N GLY A 95 2.49 -7.58 -1.49
CA GLY A 95 1.81 -8.07 -0.29
C GLY A 95 0.74 -7.10 0.18
N THR A 96 -0.03 -6.58 -0.76
CA THR A 96 -0.96 -5.47 -0.58
C THR A 96 -1.99 -5.67 0.55
N GLY A 97 -2.30 -6.91 0.91
CA GLY A 97 -3.23 -7.22 1.99
C GLY A 97 -4.63 -6.66 1.74
N ALA A 98 -5.07 -5.81 2.62
CA ALA A 98 -6.31 -5.07 2.46
C ALA A 98 -6.18 -3.83 1.53
N GLY A 99 -5.07 -3.73 0.76
CA GLY A 99 -4.87 -2.64 -0.21
C GLY A 99 -3.94 -1.53 0.27
N PHE A 100 -3.16 -1.76 1.32
CA PHE A 100 -2.31 -0.73 1.92
C PHE A 100 -0.81 -0.96 1.65
N PRO A 101 -0.10 0.07 1.16
CA PRO A 101 -0.52 1.44 0.95
C PRO A 101 -1.08 1.72 -0.46
N GLY A 102 -1.07 0.77 -1.40
CA GLY A 102 -1.31 0.98 -2.81
C GLY A 102 -2.64 1.65 -3.15
N LEU A 103 -3.75 1.19 -2.56
CA LEU A 103 -5.06 1.69 -2.95
C LEU A 103 -5.35 3.11 -2.42
N PRO A 104 -5.00 3.52 -1.19
CA PRO A 104 -5.08 4.92 -0.80
C PRO A 104 -4.16 5.83 -1.63
N LEU A 105 -2.97 5.36 -2.04
CA LEU A 105 -2.11 6.09 -2.98
C LEU A 105 -2.80 6.31 -4.33
N LEU A 106 -3.47 5.28 -4.87
CA LEU A 106 -4.24 5.41 -6.11
C LEU A 106 -5.43 6.36 -5.96
N ILE A 107 -6.09 6.38 -4.81
CA ILE A 107 -7.20 7.32 -4.54
C ILE A 107 -6.68 8.76 -4.50
N ALA A 108 -5.51 8.99 -3.89
CA ALA A 108 -4.88 10.30 -3.85
C ALA A 108 -4.26 10.72 -5.20
N ARG A 109 -3.81 9.75 -6.00
CA ARG A 109 -3.14 9.93 -7.30
C ARG A 109 -3.77 9.00 -8.35
N PRO A 110 -4.96 9.37 -8.89
CA PRO A 110 -5.69 8.53 -9.84
C PRO A 110 -5.00 8.34 -11.19
N ASP A 111 -3.92 9.07 -11.43
CA ASP A 111 -3.08 8.94 -12.61
C ASP A 111 -2.09 7.74 -12.55
N LEU A 112 -1.91 7.10 -11.40
CA LEU A 112 -0.97 5.99 -11.24
C LEU A 112 -1.47 4.71 -11.94
N ASP A 113 -0.54 3.99 -12.59
CA ASP A 113 -0.77 2.63 -13.10
C ASP A 113 -0.40 1.62 -12.00
N LEU A 114 -1.42 1.22 -11.22
CA LEU A 114 -1.22 0.43 -10.00
C LEU A 114 -1.44 -1.07 -10.24
N THR A 115 -0.47 -1.87 -9.79
CA THR A 115 -0.57 -3.32 -9.63
C THR A 115 -0.61 -3.69 -8.15
N LEU A 116 -1.65 -4.41 -7.73
CA LEU A 116 -1.84 -4.94 -6.38
C LEU A 116 -1.50 -6.43 -6.36
N ALA A 117 -0.38 -6.81 -5.75
CA ALA A 117 0.08 -8.20 -5.69
C ALA A 117 -0.12 -8.80 -4.29
N ASP A 118 -0.80 -9.94 -4.20
CA ASP A 118 -0.95 -10.68 -2.94
C ASP A 118 -1.00 -12.20 -3.19
N SER A 119 -0.49 -12.97 -2.22
CA SER A 119 -0.51 -14.44 -2.26
C SER A 119 -1.87 -15.04 -1.88
N LEU A 120 -2.80 -14.25 -1.36
CA LEU A 120 -4.12 -14.69 -0.93
C LEU A 120 -5.22 -14.16 -1.86
N HIS A 121 -5.74 -15.01 -2.73
CA HIS A 121 -6.78 -14.66 -3.69
C HIS A 121 -7.99 -13.94 -3.08
N LYS A 122 -8.40 -14.33 -1.86
CA LYS A 122 -9.54 -13.71 -1.16
C LYS A 122 -9.36 -12.20 -0.98
N ARG A 123 -8.14 -11.73 -0.69
CA ARG A 123 -7.83 -10.29 -0.55
C ARG A 123 -8.03 -9.54 -1.86
N LEU A 124 -7.63 -10.15 -2.98
CA LEU A 124 -7.81 -9.57 -4.32
C LEU A 124 -9.28 -9.51 -4.74
N VAL A 125 -10.12 -10.42 -4.24
CA VAL A 125 -11.59 -10.33 -4.42
C VAL A 125 -12.16 -9.13 -3.67
N PHE A 126 -11.76 -8.89 -2.43
CA PHE A 126 -12.10 -7.69 -1.68
C PHE A 126 -11.66 -6.41 -2.42
N LEU A 127 -10.40 -6.37 -2.86
CA LEU A 127 -9.87 -5.20 -3.59
C LEU A 127 -10.60 -4.94 -4.91
N LYS A 128 -11.08 -6.00 -5.59
CA LYS A 128 -11.96 -5.84 -6.76
C LYS A 128 -13.24 -5.09 -6.41
N ASP A 129 -13.86 -5.44 -5.29
CA ASP A 129 -15.09 -4.81 -4.84
C ASP A 129 -14.86 -3.33 -4.50
N VAL A 130 -13.78 -3.01 -3.78
CA VAL A 130 -13.44 -1.62 -3.43
C VAL A 130 -13.15 -0.79 -4.69
N LEU A 131 -12.30 -1.29 -5.60
CA LEU A 131 -11.95 -0.62 -6.86
C LEU A 131 -13.21 -0.31 -7.68
N HIS A 132 -14.09 -1.29 -7.85
CA HIS A 132 -15.35 -1.11 -8.57
C HIS A 132 -16.21 -0.02 -7.93
N GLY A 133 -16.36 -0.04 -6.60
CA GLY A 133 -17.16 0.96 -5.89
C GLY A 133 -16.57 2.37 -5.96
N CYS A 134 -15.25 2.50 -5.96
CA CYS A 134 -14.56 3.79 -6.10
C CYS A 134 -14.47 4.28 -7.55
N GLY A 135 -14.88 3.49 -8.54
CA GLY A 135 -14.71 3.83 -9.95
C GLY A 135 -13.24 3.91 -10.38
N LEU A 136 -12.38 3.08 -9.75
CA LEU A 136 -10.94 3.04 -10.02
C LEU A 136 -10.55 1.73 -10.69
N VAL A 137 -9.44 1.75 -11.42
CA VAL A 137 -8.87 0.59 -12.09
C VAL A 137 -7.47 0.34 -11.57
N ALA A 138 -7.18 -0.92 -11.22
CA ALA A 138 -5.84 -1.40 -10.89
C ALA A 138 -5.70 -2.86 -11.29
N GLU A 139 -4.52 -3.27 -11.70
CA GLU A 139 -4.21 -4.67 -11.91
C GLU A 139 -4.18 -5.40 -10.56
N ARG A 140 -4.63 -6.66 -10.53
CA ARG A 140 -4.63 -7.50 -9.31
C ARG A 140 -4.01 -8.84 -9.64
N VAL A 141 -2.86 -9.11 -9.03
CA VAL A 141 -2.04 -10.29 -9.35
C VAL A 141 -2.02 -11.24 -8.16
N HIS A 142 -2.56 -12.45 -8.36
CA HIS A 142 -2.51 -13.52 -7.38
C HIS A 142 -1.21 -14.30 -7.53
N ALA A 143 -0.17 -13.87 -6.85
CA ALA A 143 1.13 -14.52 -6.85
C ALA A 143 1.91 -14.23 -5.58
N ARG A 144 2.90 -15.07 -5.30
CA ARG A 144 3.92 -14.78 -4.28
C ARG A 144 4.98 -13.86 -4.88
N ALA A 145 5.48 -12.90 -4.09
CA ALA A 145 6.43 -11.89 -4.54
C ALA A 145 7.71 -12.50 -5.16
N GLU A 146 8.24 -13.56 -4.54
CA GLU A 146 9.46 -14.23 -5.01
C GLU A 146 9.28 -15.05 -6.30
N ILE A 147 8.04 -15.34 -6.68
CA ILE A 147 7.72 -15.94 -7.99
C ILE A 147 7.54 -14.84 -9.02
N LEU A 148 6.72 -13.85 -8.70
CA LEU A 148 6.39 -12.74 -9.58
C LEU A 148 7.65 -11.90 -9.92
N GLY A 149 8.56 -11.69 -8.96
CA GLY A 149 9.81 -10.95 -9.17
C GLY A 149 10.82 -11.64 -10.11
N LYS A 150 10.52 -12.85 -10.59
CA LYS A 150 11.27 -13.56 -11.65
C LYS A 150 10.59 -13.50 -13.00
N ASP A 151 9.32 -13.14 -13.03
CA ASP A 151 8.54 -13.05 -14.26
C ASP A 151 8.99 -11.81 -15.05
N PRO A 152 9.43 -11.95 -16.31
CA PRO A 152 9.88 -10.84 -17.14
C PRO A 152 8.84 -9.73 -17.33
N ASP A 153 7.55 -10.05 -17.27
CA ASP A 153 6.47 -9.08 -17.44
C ASP A 153 6.36 -8.12 -16.25
N TYR A 154 6.90 -8.50 -15.09
CA TYR A 154 6.86 -7.71 -13.85
C TYR A 154 8.25 -7.26 -13.37
N ARG A 155 9.29 -8.06 -13.67
CA ARG A 155 10.64 -7.79 -13.19
C ARG A 155 11.21 -6.51 -13.80
N GLU A 156 11.65 -5.58 -12.93
CA GLU A 156 12.26 -4.29 -13.32
C GLU A 156 11.37 -3.46 -14.27
N GLN A 157 10.05 -3.55 -14.09
CA GLN A 157 9.06 -2.84 -14.90
C GLN A 157 8.45 -1.63 -14.21
N TYR A 158 8.64 -1.46 -12.91
CA TYR A 158 7.95 -0.45 -12.12
C TYR A 158 8.83 0.73 -11.76
N ASP A 159 8.24 1.94 -11.78
CA ASP A 159 8.87 3.15 -11.28
C ASP A 159 9.01 3.08 -9.76
N ILE A 160 7.96 2.58 -9.11
CA ILE A 160 7.86 2.49 -7.65
C ILE A 160 7.38 1.09 -7.27
N ALA A 161 8.03 0.48 -6.29
CA ALA A 161 7.47 -0.61 -5.50
C ALA A 161 7.15 -0.10 -4.10
N THR A 162 6.03 -0.54 -3.53
CA THR A 162 5.66 -0.23 -2.14
C THR A 162 5.42 -1.51 -1.36
N ALA A 163 5.64 -1.45 -0.04
CA ALA A 163 5.22 -2.49 0.88
C ALA A 163 5.02 -1.92 2.29
N ARG A 164 4.01 -2.47 3.02
CA ARG A 164 3.73 -2.15 4.41
C ARG A 164 3.40 -3.39 5.22
N ALA A 165 4.03 -3.53 6.40
CA ALA A 165 3.72 -4.59 7.39
C ALA A 165 3.80 -6.04 6.86
N VAL A 166 4.63 -6.30 5.83
CA VAL A 166 4.79 -7.64 5.23
C VAL A 166 5.89 -8.44 5.92
N ALA A 167 7.08 -7.82 6.13
CA ALA A 167 8.26 -8.48 6.67
C ALA A 167 9.30 -7.45 7.18
N PRO A 168 10.38 -7.90 7.85
CA PRO A 168 11.54 -7.05 8.13
C PRO A 168 12.18 -6.48 6.86
N LEU A 169 12.80 -5.30 6.97
CA LEU A 169 13.31 -4.54 5.83
C LEU A 169 14.30 -5.31 4.93
N PRO A 170 15.25 -6.14 5.45
CA PRO A 170 16.12 -6.96 4.60
C PRO A 170 15.34 -7.92 3.70
N VAL A 171 14.28 -8.52 4.23
CA VAL A 171 13.38 -9.42 3.49
C VAL A 171 12.55 -8.64 2.46
N LEU A 172 12.02 -7.48 2.86
CA LEU A 172 11.28 -6.60 1.96
C LEU A 172 12.12 -6.14 0.77
N CYS A 173 13.40 -5.83 0.97
CA CYS A 173 14.32 -5.50 -0.11
C CYS A 173 14.36 -6.62 -1.15
N GLU A 174 14.43 -7.89 -0.73
CA GLU A 174 14.47 -9.02 -1.67
C GLU A 174 13.13 -9.27 -2.37
N TYR A 175 12.00 -8.94 -1.72
CA TYR A 175 10.68 -9.05 -2.35
C TYR A 175 10.38 -7.90 -3.31
N CYS A 176 10.85 -6.68 -3.04
CA CYS A 176 10.41 -5.48 -3.74
C CYS A 176 11.40 -4.95 -4.79
N LEU A 177 12.71 -4.95 -4.51
CA LEU A 177 13.72 -4.42 -5.46
C LEU A 177 13.76 -5.12 -6.82
N PRO A 178 13.45 -6.43 -6.94
CA PRO A 178 13.36 -7.07 -8.25
C PRO A 178 12.31 -6.51 -9.19
N PHE A 179 11.30 -5.81 -8.69
CA PHE A 179 10.27 -5.17 -9.52
C PHE A 179 10.66 -3.79 -10.01
N VAL A 180 11.57 -3.12 -9.29
CA VAL A 180 11.92 -1.72 -9.53
C VAL A 180 12.91 -1.62 -10.69
N LYS A 181 12.60 -0.80 -11.69
CA LYS A 181 13.53 -0.46 -12.78
C LYS A 181 14.70 0.38 -12.28
N VAL A 182 15.84 0.34 -12.95
CA VAL A 182 16.98 1.22 -12.63
C VAL A 182 16.53 2.69 -12.73
N GLY A 183 16.82 3.48 -11.69
CA GLY A 183 16.34 4.85 -11.54
C GLY A 183 15.01 4.98 -10.79
N GLY A 184 14.25 3.88 -10.60
CA GLY A 184 13.06 3.83 -9.77
C GLY A 184 13.38 3.71 -8.27
N ALA A 185 12.35 3.57 -7.42
CA ALA A 185 12.51 3.48 -5.98
C ALA A 185 11.61 2.43 -5.32
N PHE A 186 12.09 1.83 -4.24
CA PHE A 186 11.30 1.06 -3.31
C PHE A 186 10.95 1.91 -2.09
N LEU A 187 9.67 2.00 -1.75
CA LEU A 187 9.12 2.73 -0.61
C LEU A 187 8.64 1.73 0.45
N ALA A 188 9.39 1.59 1.52
CA ALA A 188 9.02 0.75 2.65
C ALA A 188 8.39 1.59 3.76
N LEU A 189 7.09 1.34 4.04
CA LEU A 189 6.39 1.98 5.15
C LEU A 189 6.59 1.11 6.40
N LYS A 190 7.34 1.65 7.37
CA LYS A 190 7.75 0.92 8.57
C LYS A 190 7.18 1.54 9.85
N GLY A 191 7.08 0.72 10.91
CA GLY A 191 6.74 1.18 12.25
C GLY A 191 7.82 2.05 12.88
N ALA A 192 7.85 2.09 14.21
CA ALA A 192 8.78 2.93 14.97
C ALA A 192 10.24 2.45 14.93
N GLU A 193 10.50 1.19 14.58
CA GLU A 193 11.85 0.61 14.60
C GLU A 193 12.62 0.96 13.32
N ASP A 194 13.88 1.40 13.48
CA ASP A 194 14.81 1.66 12.39
C ASP A 194 15.55 0.36 12.02
N GLU A 195 15.17 -0.22 10.89
CA GLU A 195 15.76 -1.47 10.37
C GLU A 195 16.83 -1.23 9.27
N VAL A 196 17.16 0.03 8.98
CA VAL A 196 18.04 0.38 7.84
C VAL A 196 19.41 -0.25 7.96
N ALA A 197 20.00 -0.24 9.17
CA ALA A 197 21.33 -0.82 9.38
C ALA A 197 21.38 -2.31 9.04
N ALA A 198 20.33 -3.07 9.39
CA ALA A 198 20.21 -4.50 9.09
C ALA A 198 20.01 -4.77 7.59
N ALA A 199 19.44 -3.82 6.84
CA ALA A 199 19.10 -4.00 5.43
C ALA A 199 20.20 -3.54 4.45
N LYS A 200 21.30 -2.96 4.92
CA LYS A 200 22.37 -2.43 4.06
C LYS A 200 22.93 -3.47 3.07
N CYS A 201 23.19 -4.67 3.56
CA CYS A 201 23.69 -5.77 2.73
C CYS A 201 22.67 -6.18 1.66
N ALA A 202 21.39 -6.28 2.04
CA ALA A 202 20.29 -6.61 1.12
C ALA A 202 20.14 -5.56 0.03
N MET A 203 20.10 -4.27 0.39
CA MET A 203 20.01 -3.16 -0.56
C MET A 203 21.14 -3.25 -1.60
N ALA A 204 22.40 -3.26 -1.15
CA ALA A 204 23.56 -3.31 -2.04
C ALA A 204 23.58 -4.57 -2.93
N THR A 205 23.25 -5.74 -2.37
CA THR A 205 23.22 -7.01 -3.10
C THR A 205 22.15 -7.03 -4.21
N LEU A 206 21.06 -6.31 -4.01
CA LEU A 206 19.90 -6.30 -4.91
C LEU A 206 19.90 -5.11 -5.88
N GLY A 207 20.97 -4.31 -5.86
CA GLY A 207 21.14 -3.16 -6.75
C GLY A 207 20.42 -1.90 -6.26
N GLY A 208 20.18 -1.80 -4.96
CA GLY A 208 19.58 -0.63 -4.33
C GLY A 208 20.57 0.13 -3.45
N GLU A 209 20.31 1.42 -3.24
CA GLU A 209 21.03 2.30 -2.32
C GLU A 209 20.01 3.08 -1.48
N LEU A 210 20.31 3.24 -0.18
CA LEU A 210 19.48 4.06 0.69
C LEU A 210 19.51 5.52 0.22
N GLU A 211 18.36 6.04 -0.16
CA GLU A 211 18.20 7.45 -0.52
C GLU A 211 17.72 8.29 0.66
N GLN A 212 16.70 7.79 1.38
CA GLN A 212 16.11 8.50 2.51
C GLN A 212 15.67 7.50 3.59
N ASN A 213 15.76 7.94 4.84
CA ASN A 213 15.10 7.31 5.99
C ASN A 213 14.41 8.43 6.78
N VAL A 214 13.11 8.62 6.53
CA VAL A 214 12.35 9.76 7.04
C VAL A 214 11.48 9.31 8.20
N PRO A 215 11.83 9.71 9.46
CA PRO A 215 10.92 9.53 10.57
C PRO A 215 9.77 10.54 10.49
N TYR A 216 8.55 10.09 10.75
CA TYR A 216 7.37 10.95 10.83
C TYR A 216 6.42 10.46 11.92
N LYS A 217 5.44 11.29 12.29
CA LYS A 217 4.40 10.94 13.24
C LYS A 217 3.04 11.07 12.61
N LEU A 218 2.19 10.10 12.85
CA LEU A 218 0.78 10.19 12.53
C LEU A 218 0.06 11.17 13.47
N PRO A 219 -1.11 11.69 13.12
CA PRO A 219 -1.91 12.54 14.00
C PRO A 219 -2.18 11.91 15.39
N SER A 220 -2.31 10.57 15.44
CA SER A 220 -2.40 9.79 16.69
C SER A 220 -1.15 9.84 17.58
N GLY A 221 -0.03 10.39 17.08
CA GLY A 221 1.27 10.38 17.75
C GLY A 221 2.13 9.15 17.48
N ASP A 222 1.61 8.15 16.78
CA ASP A 222 2.37 6.94 16.43
C ASP A 222 3.56 7.28 15.52
N SER A 223 4.75 6.82 15.92
CA SER A 223 5.97 6.99 15.13
C SER A 223 6.01 6.02 13.95
N ARG A 224 6.49 6.52 12.83
CA ARG A 224 6.65 5.80 11.55
C ARG A 224 7.98 6.15 10.89
N HIS A 225 8.40 5.31 9.96
CA HIS A 225 9.52 5.55 9.08
C HIS A 225 9.12 5.28 7.64
N LEU A 226 9.45 6.20 6.74
CA LEU A 226 9.50 5.94 5.31
C LEU A 226 10.95 5.69 4.92
N VAL A 227 11.26 4.47 4.50
CA VAL A 227 12.57 4.13 3.95
C VAL A 227 12.47 4.12 2.43
N VAL A 228 13.26 4.97 1.78
CA VAL A 228 13.35 5.09 0.32
C VAL A 228 14.65 4.46 -0.14
N VAL A 229 14.55 3.42 -0.96
CA VAL A 229 15.69 2.73 -1.55
C VAL A 229 15.69 2.99 -3.06
N ARG A 230 16.67 3.76 -3.55
CA ARG A 230 16.84 4.02 -4.98
C ARG A 230 17.44 2.81 -5.68
N LYS A 231 16.87 2.40 -6.81
CA LYS A 231 17.42 1.35 -7.64
C LYS A 231 18.54 1.90 -8.52
N ILE A 232 19.79 1.52 -8.26
CA ILE A 232 20.99 2.03 -8.94
C ILE A 232 21.56 1.05 -9.96
N SER A 233 21.22 -0.23 -9.86
CA SER A 233 21.66 -1.27 -10.81
C SER A 233 20.66 -2.42 -10.87
N GLN A 234 20.77 -3.27 -11.90
CA GLN A 234 19.89 -4.43 -12.04
C GLN A 234 20.08 -5.42 -10.89
N THR A 235 18.97 -5.99 -10.43
CA THR A 235 18.99 -7.07 -9.44
C THR A 235 19.57 -8.34 -10.11
N PRO A 236 20.60 -8.99 -9.53
CA PRO A 236 21.15 -10.21 -10.11
C PRO A 236 20.08 -11.30 -10.27
N THR A 237 20.13 -12.05 -11.37
CA THR A 237 19.09 -13.00 -11.81
C THR A 237 18.81 -14.15 -10.82
N LYS A 238 19.78 -14.44 -9.92
CA LYS A 238 19.60 -15.43 -8.84
C LYS A 238 18.60 -14.96 -7.76
N TYR A 239 18.25 -13.68 -7.73
CA TYR A 239 17.25 -13.10 -6.81
C TYR A 239 15.93 -12.78 -7.54
N PRO A 240 14.80 -12.84 -6.83
CA PRO A 240 14.66 -13.29 -5.44
C PRO A 240 14.93 -14.79 -5.27
N ARG A 241 15.40 -15.17 -4.08
CA ARG A 241 15.64 -16.57 -3.70
C ARG A 241 14.32 -17.30 -3.42
N LYS A 242 14.40 -18.60 -3.12
CA LYS A 242 13.22 -19.37 -2.67
C LYS A 242 12.76 -18.86 -1.29
N PRO A 243 11.43 -18.87 -0.99
CA PRO A 243 10.87 -18.31 0.25
C PRO A 243 11.59 -18.76 1.52
N LYS A 244 11.71 -20.08 1.71
CA LYS A 244 12.37 -20.65 2.89
C LYS A 244 13.77 -20.08 3.13
N LYS A 245 14.53 -19.76 2.06
CA LYS A 245 15.85 -19.19 2.18
C LYS A 245 15.83 -17.71 2.52
N ILE A 246 14.84 -16.97 2.04
CA ILE A 246 14.64 -15.56 2.36
C ILE A 246 14.30 -15.43 3.85
N ASP A 247 13.34 -16.22 4.33
CA ASP A 247 12.83 -16.13 5.70
C ASP A 247 13.85 -16.61 6.75
N THR A 248 14.60 -17.68 6.45
CA THR A 248 15.54 -18.28 7.42
C THR A 248 16.92 -17.64 7.43
N LYS A 249 17.32 -17.01 6.33
CA LYS A 249 18.62 -16.35 6.17
C LYS A 249 18.48 -15.12 5.29
N PRO A 250 17.92 -14.01 5.81
CA PRO A 250 17.89 -12.73 5.11
C PRO A 250 19.28 -12.30 4.63
N LEU A 251 19.34 -11.41 3.62
CA LEU A 251 20.59 -10.87 3.08
C LEU A 251 21.26 -9.88 4.03
#